data_528a1a56eb9163bba5045a18bb2e64d6
#
_entry.id   528a1a56eb9163bba5045a18bb2e64d6
#
_cell.length_a   1.000
_cell.length_b   1.000
_cell.length_c   1.000
_cell.angle_alpha   90.00
_cell.angle_beta   90.00
_cell.angle_gamma   90.00
#
_symmetry.space_group_name_H-M   'P 1'
#
loop_
_entity.id
_entity.type
_entity.pdbx_description
1 polymer ?
#
loop_
_entity_poly.entity_id
_entity_poly.type
_entity_poly.pdbx_seq_one_letter_code
_entity_poly.pdbx_strand_id
1 'polypeptide(L)'
;CIASLNQDHLDEYQLNLKDGVMGKAVDQRKCIRVGNVRKDVREIAEFYFDLDNKTNFITYSVLCSPLIAANECIGVIHCLNKKTNEKLFIEDDRKLLELLSTPAALAIRNAKMAQEMVEQNKIQKEIEIVGEIQKSLLSSNKKEPFPLAGINIPAKVVSGDFYNFNDLGNGKFGFSVADVSGKGIKSSLLMSKASSLYSYLSKTNFSPANLLTQLNNEICETISRGMFVTMLIGIYDQNLKELTLSSAGHEPPIILNQQNEFSNFNEAGPPLGIVPKTEYKEHTISFNNSSMYVFTDGITEIKNTQGEELGSTGFQNYITKFKEKPNNERLQGIVNNILNSKYIQKDD
;
A
#
# COMPACT_ATOMS: atom_id res chain seq x y z
N CYS A 1 14.28 -18.25 -18.49
CA CYS A 1 13.83 -17.92 -19.85
C CYS A 1 14.83 -18.51 -20.83
N ILE A 2 14.41 -19.36 -21.75
CA ILE A 2 15.27 -19.95 -22.80
C ILE A 2 14.77 -19.38 -24.12
N ALA A 3 15.60 -18.56 -24.75
CA ALA A 3 15.41 -18.20 -26.15
C ALA A 3 16.30 -19.11 -26.99
N SER A 4 15.73 -19.90 -27.88
CA SER A 4 16.45 -20.76 -28.82
C SER A 4 16.37 -20.18 -30.25
N LEU A 5 17.52 -20.03 -30.90
CA LEU A 5 17.60 -19.72 -32.32
C LEU A 5 17.68 -21.05 -33.09
N ASN A 6 16.64 -21.46 -33.80
CA ASN A 6 16.56 -22.56 -34.74
C ASN A 6 15.93 -23.91 -34.29
N GLN A 7 15.29 -24.04 -33.18
CA GLN A 7 14.49 -25.24 -32.85
C GLN A 7 13.26 -24.86 -32.00
N ASP A 8 12.08 -24.99 -32.55
CA ASP A 8 10.79 -24.64 -31.94
C ASP A 8 10.41 -25.53 -30.73
N HIS A 9 11.22 -26.52 -30.37
CA HIS A 9 10.94 -27.49 -29.32
C HIS A 9 11.84 -27.39 -28.07
N LEU A 10 12.85 -26.51 -28.06
CA LEU A 10 13.75 -26.34 -26.90
C LEU A 10 13.19 -25.41 -25.81
N ASP A 11 12.14 -24.65 -26.09
CA ASP A 11 11.49 -23.76 -25.14
C ASP A 11 10.77 -24.52 -23.99
N GLU A 12 10.51 -25.80 -24.18
CA GLU A 12 9.86 -26.67 -23.19
C GLU A 12 10.84 -27.33 -22.19
N TYR A 13 12.16 -27.27 -22.46
CA TYR A 13 13.14 -27.90 -21.58
C TYR A 13 13.72 -26.91 -20.55
N GLN A 14 13.36 -27.11 -19.29
CA GLN A 14 14.04 -26.45 -18.16
C GLN A 14 15.35 -27.18 -17.87
N LEU A 15 16.48 -26.59 -18.30
CA LEU A 15 17.79 -27.08 -17.93
C LEU A 15 18.21 -26.44 -16.59
N ASN A 16 18.73 -27.27 -15.70
CA ASN A 16 19.27 -26.77 -14.44
C ASN A 16 20.62 -26.08 -14.73
N LEU A 17 20.73 -24.79 -14.37
CA LEU A 17 21.96 -23.99 -14.54
C LEU A 17 23.18 -24.57 -13.78
N LYS A 18 23.00 -25.57 -12.91
CA LYS A 18 24.09 -26.23 -12.17
C LYS A 18 24.67 -27.43 -12.89
N ASP A 19 24.08 -27.88 -13.99
CA ASP A 19 24.49 -29.11 -14.64
C ASP A 19 25.43 -28.88 -15.85
N GLY A 20 26.27 -29.83 -16.09
CA GLY A 20 27.15 -29.91 -17.26
C GLY A 20 28.11 -28.71 -17.43
N VAL A 21 28.29 -28.28 -18.67
CA VAL A 21 29.18 -27.11 -19.01
C VAL A 21 28.58 -25.80 -18.52
N MET A 22 27.25 -25.71 -18.45
CA MET A 22 26.58 -24.50 -17.94
C MET A 22 26.90 -24.26 -16.47
N GLY A 23 26.79 -25.30 -15.62
CA GLY A 23 27.15 -25.20 -14.20
C GLY A 23 28.59 -24.80 -14.00
N LYS A 24 29.52 -25.39 -14.75
CA LYS A 24 30.94 -25.01 -14.70
C LYS A 24 31.17 -23.56 -15.12
N ALA A 25 30.48 -23.07 -16.15
CA ALA A 25 30.60 -21.68 -16.61
C ALA A 25 30.10 -20.69 -15.57
N VAL A 26 29.00 -21.00 -14.90
CA VAL A 26 28.41 -20.18 -13.82
C VAL A 26 29.33 -20.15 -12.60
N ASP A 27 29.78 -21.32 -12.12
CA ASP A 27 30.61 -21.45 -10.91
C ASP A 27 31.97 -20.79 -11.08
N GLN A 28 32.61 -20.99 -12.25
CA GLN A 28 33.92 -20.41 -12.55
C GLN A 28 33.84 -18.96 -13.03
N ARG A 29 32.62 -18.46 -13.36
CA ARG A 29 32.40 -17.14 -13.95
C ARG A 29 33.24 -16.89 -15.21
N LYS A 30 33.44 -17.92 -16.02
CA LYS A 30 34.28 -17.88 -17.22
C LYS A 30 33.58 -18.56 -18.39
N CYS A 31 33.95 -18.11 -19.60
CA CYS A 31 33.54 -18.79 -20.82
C CYS A 31 34.26 -20.14 -20.94
N ILE A 32 33.50 -21.22 -21.06
CA ILE A 32 34.01 -22.60 -21.17
C ILE A 32 33.79 -23.11 -22.59
N ARG A 33 34.84 -23.70 -23.15
CA ARG A 33 34.83 -24.32 -24.48
C ARG A 33 35.14 -25.81 -24.33
N VAL A 34 34.27 -26.64 -24.91
CA VAL A 34 34.46 -28.09 -25.06
C VAL A 34 34.55 -28.40 -26.55
N GLY A 35 35.74 -28.82 -26.99
CA GLY A 35 36.05 -29.04 -28.43
C GLY A 35 35.30 -30.24 -28.99
N ASN A 36 35.29 -31.38 -28.26
CA ASN A 36 34.57 -32.57 -28.65
C ASN A 36 33.96 -33.24 -27.43
N VAL A 37 32.66 -33.04 -27.25
CA VAL A 37 31.89 -33.57 -26.09
C VAL A 37 31.99 -35.09 -25.96
N ARG A 38 32.10 -35.81 -27.09
CA ARG A 38 32.14 -37.28 -27.17
C ARG A 38 33.51 -37.87 -26.75
N LYS A 39 34.56 -37.01 -26.72
CA LYS A 39 35.91 -37.39 -26.32
C LYS A 39 36.33 -36.75 -24.99
N ASP A 40 35.49 -35.99 -24.39
CA ASP A 40 35.79 -35.20 -23.18
C ASP A 40 35.47 -36.01 -21.88
N VAL A 41 35.59 -35.35 -20.74
CA VAL A 41 35.39 -35.97 -19.42
C VAL A 41 34.02 -36.61 -19.35
N ARG A 42 33.97 -37.79 -18.73
CA ARG A 42 32.81 -38.68 -18.70
C ARG A 42 31.51 -38.02 -18.25
N GLU A 43 31.55 -37.16 -17.26
CA GLU A 43 30.38 -36.45 -16.74
C GLU A 43 29.77 -35.44 -17.76
N ILE A 44 30.60 -34.78 -18.55
CA ILE A 44 30.15 -33.84 -19.60
C ILE A 44 29.52 -34.63 -20.75
N ALA A 45 30.13 -35.76 -21.13
CA ALA A 45 29.61 -36.60 -22.19
C ALA A 45 28.25 -37.19 -21.81
N GLU A 46 28.08 -37.70 -20.59
CA GLU A 46 26.82 -38.27 -20.10
C GLU A 46 25.69 -37.24 -20.12
N PHE A 47 25.91 -36.02 -19.65
CA PHE A 47 24.93 -34.95 -19.68
C PHE A 47 24.41 -34.67 -21.11
N TYR A 48 25.30 -34.54 -22.10
CA TYR A 48 24.88 -34.27 -23.47
C TYR A 48 24.30 -35.50 -24.17
N PHE A 49 24.65 -36.73 -23.79
CA PHE A 49 23.99 -37.92 -24.27
C PHE A 49 22.51 -37.96 -23.86
N ASP A 50 22.20 -37.63 -22.62
CA ASP A 50 20.82 -37.60 -22.14
C ASP A 50 20.02 -36.48 -22.81
N LEU A 51 20.61 -35.31 -23.03
CA LEU A 51 19.97 -34.20 -23.71
C LEU A 51 19.73 -34.55 -25.21
N ASP A 52 20.74 -35.08 -25.88
CA ASP A 52 20.64 -35.51 -27.30
C ASP A 52 19.56 -36.57 -27.51
N ASN A 53 19.43 -37.54 -26.60
CA ASN A 53 18.38 -38.56 -26.65
C ASN A 53 16.97 -37.98 -26.51
N LYS A 54 16.84 -36.94 -25.72
CA LYS A 54 15.54 -36.25 -25.51
C LYS A 54 15.19 -35.31 -26.64
N THR A 55 16.18 -34.71 -27.29
CA THR A 55 15.97 -33.64 -28.28
C THR A 55 16.17 -34.11 -29.74
N ASN A 56 16.62 -35.35 -29.98
CA ASN A 56 17.08 -35.86 -31.26
C ASN A 56 18.18 -35.02 -31.93
N PHE A 57 18.95 -34.30 -31.12
CA PHE A 57 20.05 -33.45 -31.55
C PHE A 57 21.38 -34.11 -31.17
N ILE A 58 22.36 -34.09 -32.06
CA ILE A 58 23.69 -34.65 -31.73
C ILE A 58 24.67 -33.53 -31.45
N THR A 59 25.07 -33.44 -30.18
CA THR A 59 26.04 -32.45 -29.72
C THR A 59 27.48 -32.93 -29.94
N TYR A 60 28.25 -32.18 -30.70
CA TYR A 60 29.69 -32.42 -30.93
C TYR A 60 30.58 -31.45 -30.16
N SER A 61 30.27 -30.17 -30.19
CA SER A 61 31.05 -29.14 -29.50
C SER A 61 30.17 -28.15 -28.79
N VAL A 62 30.68 -27.59 -27.69
CA VAL A 62 29.96 -26.66 -26.82
C VAL A 62 30.81 -25.46 -26.51
N LEU A 63 30.18 -24.29 -26.54
CA LEU A 63 30.74 -23.05 -26.06
C LEU A 63 29.71 -22.37 -25.17
N CYS A 64 30.05 -22.17 -23.91
CA CYS A 64 29.13 -21.63 -22.90
C CYS A 64 29.78 -20.46 -22.19
N SER A 65 29.10 -19.32 -22.15
CA SER A 65 29.55 -18.13 -21.44
C SER A 65 28.49 -17.65 -20.47
N PRO A 66 28.87 -17.35 -19.21
CA PRO A 66 27.94 -16.78 -18.24
C PRO A 66 27.62 -15.32 -18.61
N LEU A 67 26.37 -14.95 -18.42
CA LEU A 67 25.88 -13.59 -18.53
C LEU A 67 25.96 -12.92 -17.16
N ILE A 68 27.00 -12.12 -16.95
CA ILE A 68 27.25 -11.47 -15.65
C ILE A 68 26.94 -9.97 -15.77
N ALA A 69 26.02 -9.51 -14.92
CA ALA A 69 25.69 -8.09 -14.80
C ALA A 69 25.63 -7.69 -13.31
N ALA A 70 26.30 -6.59 -12.94
CA ALA A 70 26.42 -6.11 -11.54
C ALA A 70 26.85 -7.21 -10.55
N ASN A 71 27.83 -8.00 -10.93
CA ASN A 71 28.38 -9.10 -10.15
C ASN A 71 27.42 -10.31 -9.89
N GLU A 72 26.28 -10.34 -10.58
CA GLU A 72 25.31 -11.43 -10.55
C GLU A 72 25.28 -12.16 -11.90
N CYS A 73 25.20 -13.50 -11.87
CA CYS A 73 25.00 -14.28 -13.08
C CYS A 73 23.49 -14.39 -13.37
N ILE A 74 23.04 -13.72 -14.41
CA ILE A 74 21.63 -13.65 -14.81
C ILE A 74 21.23 -14.74 -15.81
N GLY A 75 22.19 -15.49 -16.32
CA GLY A 75 21.96 -16.55 -17.28
C GLY A 75 23.24 -17.01 -17.95
N VAL A 76 23.13 -17.77 -19.03
CA VAL A 76 24.24 -18.24 -19.85
C VAL A 76 23.91 -18.12 -21.33
N ILE A 77 24.91 -17.88 -22.16
CA ILE A 77 24.83 -18.10 -23.58
C ILE A 77 25.43 -19.47 -23.85
N HIS A 78 24.66 -20.36 -24.45
CA HIS A 78 25.06 -21.73 -24.72
C HIS A 78 24.99 -21.98 -26.23
N CYS A 79 26.15 -22.18 -26.85
CA CYS A 79 26.27 -22.45 -28.27
C CYS A 79 26.65 -23.91 -28.48
N LEU A 80 25.92 -24.59 -29.35
CA LEU A 80 26.10 -26.00 -29.71
C LEU A 80 26.51 -26.11 -31.19
N ASN A 81 27.50 -26.92 -31.47
CA ASN A 81 27.94 -27.30 -32.82
C ASN A 81 28.26 -26.11 -33.73
N LYS A 82 29.49 -25.72 -33.81
CA LYS A 82 29.95 -24.70 -34.74
C LYS A 82 29.62 -25.10 -36.20
N LYS A 83 29.06 -24.18 -37.00
CA LYS A 83 28.74 -24.41 -38.43
C LYS A 83 30.00 -24.34 -39.29
N THR A 84 30.94 -25.24 -39.08
CA THR A 84 32.16 -25.44 -39.90
C THR A 84 32.26 -26.92 -40.24
N ASN A 85 33.12 -27.27 -41.22
CA ASN A 85 33.33 -28.68 -41.58
C ASN A 85 33.75 -29.54 -40.41
N GLU A 86 34.56 -29.01 -39.49
CA GLU A 86 35.03 -29.72 -38.28
C GLU A 86 34.05 -29.69 -37.12
N LYS A 87 33.01 -28.83 -37.19
CA LYS A 87 32.01 -28.61 -36.15
C LYS A 87 32.56 -28.28 -34.75
N LEU A 88 33.79 -27.79 -34.66
CA LEU A 88 34.52 -27.53 -33.41
C LEU A 88 34.70 -26.04 -33.15
N PHE A 89 34.43 -25.60 -31.93
CA PHE A 89 34.78 -24.27 -31.47
C PHE A 89 36.28 -24.16 -31.20
N ILE A 90 36.89 -23.06 -31.61
CA ILE A 90 38.32 -22.72 -31.39
C ILE A 90 38.46 -21.66 -30.30
N GLU A 91 39.69 -21.33 -29.92
CA GLU A 91 39.97 -20.36 -28.85
C GLU A 91 39.51 -18.93 -29.17
N ASP A 92 39.53 -18.57 -30.44
CA ASP A 92 39.08 -17.25 -30.88
C ASP A 92 37.52 -17.14 -30.76
N ASP A 93 36.78 -18.22 -30.97
CA ASP A 93 35.35 -18.24 -30.71
C ASP A 93 35.06 -18.02 -29.23
N ARG A 94 35.88 -18.61 -28.34
CA ARG A 94 35.72 -18.43 -26.88
C ARG A 94 35.93 -16.96 -26.50
N LYS A 95 37.01 -16.34 -27.00
CA LYS A 95 37.31 -14.91 -26.75
C LYS A 95 36.21 -14.01 -27.29
N LEU A 96 35.69 -14.30 -28.49
CA LEU A 96 34.60 -13.53 -29.09
C LEU A 96 33.32 -13.62 -28.26
N LEU A 97 32.93 -14.82 -27.84
CA LEU A 97 31.71 -15.00 -27.00
C LEU A 97 31.87 -14.33 -25.65
N GLU A 98 33.05 -14.41 -25.03
CA GLU A 98 33.38 -13.75 -23.76
C GLU A 98 33.26 -12.21 -23.87
N LEU A 99 33.74 -11.63 -24.93
CA LEU A 99 33.59 -10.19 -25.21
C LEU A 99 32.14 -9.75 -25.43
N LEU A 100 31.34 -10.60 -26.05
CA LEU A 100 29.92 -10.33 -26.33
C LEU A 100 28.99 -10.58 -25.11
N SER A 101 29.42 -11.42 -24.19
CA SER A 101 28.58 -11.85 -23.06
C SER A 101 28.30 -10.71 -22.08
N THR A 102 29.25 -9.84 -21.81
CA THR A 102 29.03 -8.71 -20.88
C THR A 102 28.05 -7.67 -21.42
N PRO A 103 28.19 -7.15 -22.68
CA PRO A 103 27.19 -6.26 -23.25
C PRO A 103 25.79 -6.91 -23.34
N ALA A 104 25.75 -8.20 -23.73
CA ALA A 104 24.48 -8.94 -23.80
C ALA A 104 23.81 -9.05 -22.42
N ALA A 105 24.56 -9.37 -21.37
CA ALA A 105 24.05 -9.42 -20.01
C ALA A 105 23.48 -8.07 -19.56
N LEU A 106 24.21 -6.98 -19.86
CA LEU A 106 23.76 -5.63 -19.53
C LEU A 106 22.49 -5.25 -20.29
N ALA A 107 22.41 -5.56 -21.59
CA ALA A 107 21.21 -5.29 -22.41
C ALA A 107 19.97 -6.04 -21.90
N ILE A 108 20.11 -7.34 -21.57
CA ILE A 108 19.02 -8.16 -21.03
C ILE A 108 18.57 -7.60 -19.68
N ARG A 109 19.49 -7.26 -18.79
CA ARG A 109 19.17 -6.68 -17.50
C ARG A 109 18.41 -5.35 -17.64
N ASN A 110 18.91 -4.45 -18.49
CA ASN A 110 18.27 -3.16 -18.72
C ASN A 110 16.86 -3.33 -19.30
N ALA A 111 16.66 -4.24 -20.25
CA ALA A 111 15.34 -4.54 -20.79
C ALA A 111 14.37 -5.07 -19.72
N LYS A 112 14.85 -5.98 -18.86
CA LYS A 112 14.05 -6.50 -17.74
C LYS A 112 13.69 -5.40 -16.74
N MET A 113 14.64 -4.57 -16.34
CA MET A 113 14.38 -3.44 -15.44
C MET A 113 13.40 -2.43 -16.03
N ALA A 114 13.50 -2.14 -17.33
CA ALA A 114 12.57 -1.25 -18.01
C ALA A 114 11.14 -1.83 -18.01
N GLN A 115 11.00 -3.13 -18.26
CA GLN A 115 9.69 -3.81 -18.22
C GLN A 115 9.08 -3.79 -16.80
N GLU A 116 9.86 -4.09 -15.77
CA GLU A 116 9.43 -4.03 -14.37
C GLU A 116 9.01 -2.61 -13.98
N MET A 117 9.74 -1.58 -14.42
CA MET A 117 9.39 -0.18 -14.17
C MET A 117 8.07 0.23 -14.84
N VAL A 118 7.81 -0.23 -16.08
CA VAL A 118 6.54 0.02 -16.78
C VAL A 118 5.38 -0.59 -16.02
N GLU A 119 5.51 -1.82 -15.53
CA GLU A 119 4.46 -2.50 -14.76
C GLU A 119 4.22 -1.83 -13.42
N GLN A 120 5.28 -1.45 -12.70
CA GLN A 120 5.15 -0.69 -11.45
C GLN A 120 4.45 0.66 -11.66
N ASN A 121 4.81 1.40 -12.72
CA ASN A 121 4.16 2.66 -13.04
C ASN A 121 2.68 2.49 -13.39
N LYS A 122 2.30 1.40 -14.05
CA LYS A 122 0.90 1.09 -14.35
C LYS A 122 0.10 0.86 -13.05
N ILE A 123 0.61 0.02 -12.15
CA ILE A 123 -0.01 -0.25 -10.85
C ILE A 123 -0.15 1.04 -10.04
N GLN A 124 0.90 1.88 -10.02
CA GLN A 124 0.88 3.15 -9.32
C GLN A 124 -0.23 4.09 -9.83
N LYS A 125 -0.40 4.19 -11.15
CA LYS A 125 -1.48 4.99 -11.75
C LYS A 125 -2.87 4.45 -11.41
N GLU A 126 -3.05 3.13 -11.38
CA GLU A 126 -4.31 2.52 -10.97
C GLU A 126 -4.65 2.87 -9.51
N ILE A 127 -3.67 2.88 -8.61
CA ILE A 127 -3.85 3.28 -7.21
C ILE A 127 -4.19 4.78 -7.11
N GLU A 128 -3.57 5.63 -7.93
CA GLU A 128 -3.88 7.07 -7.98
C GLU A 128 -5.33 7.34 -8.36
N ILE A 129 -5.86 6.62 -9.36
CA ILE A 129 -7.27 6.70 -9.76
C ILE A 129 -8.20 6.27 -8.61
N VAL A 130 -7.85 5.20 -7.88
CA VAL A 130 -8.61 4.77 -6.69
C VAL A 130 -8.62 5.87 -5.63
N GLY A 131 -7.48 6.54 -5.40
CA GLY A 131 -7.39 7.68 -4.48
C GLY A 131 -8.27 8.86 -4.88
N GLU A 132 -8.37 9.18 -6.18
CA GLU A 132 -9.27 10.22 -6.68
C GLU A 132 -10.75 9.86 -6.48
N ILE A 133 -11.13 8.62 -6.75
CA ILE A 133 -12.48 8.12 -6.51
C ILE A 133 -12.80 8.23 -5.01
N GLN A 134 -11.88 7.81 -4.15
CA GLN A 134 -12.05 7.85 -2.71
C GLN A 134 -12.25 9.28 -2.19
N LYS A 135 -11.48 10.25 -2.68
CA LYS A 135 -11.68 11.67 -2.36
C LYS A 135 -13.08 12.18 -2.70
N SER A 136 -13.69 11.65 -3.74
CA SER A 136 -15.07 12.03 -4.13
C SER A 136 -16.14 11.51 -3.15
N LEU A 137 -15.83 10.53 -2.32
CA LEU A 137 -16.73 10.01 -1.28
C LEU A 137 -16.69 10.84 0.00
N LEU A 138 -15.64 11.65 0.20
CA LEU A 138 -15.51 12.49 1.39
C LEU A 138 -16.37 13.74 1.28
N SER A 139 -16.90 14.19 2.40
CA SER A 139 -17.63 15.46 2.49
C SER A 139 -16.68 16.62 2.22
N SER A 140 -17.10 17.54 1.36
CA SER A 140 -16.41 18.83 1.20
C SER A 140 -16.80 19.79 2.33
N ASN A 141 -15.83 20.62 2.77
CA ASN A 141 -16.14 21.68 3.71
C ASN A 141 -17.15 22.66 3.11
N LYS A 142 -18.23 22.91 3.83
CA LYS A 142 -19.24 23.90 3.44
C LYS A 142 -18.73 25.31 3.74
N LYS A 143 -19.24 26.28 2.99
CA LYS A 143 -18.95 27.70 3.27
C LYS A 143 -19.57 28.11 4.59
N GLU A 144 -18.88 28.98 5.31
CA GLU A 144 -19.43 29.57 6.54
C GLU A 144 -20.74 30.35 6.28
N PRO A 145 -21.69 30.34 7.23
CA PRO A 145 -21.56 29.88 8.63
C PRO A 145 -21.94 28.40 8.82
N PHE A 146 -21.04 27.46 8.56
CA PHE A 146 -21.25 26.04 8.85
C PHE A 146 -20.40 25.63 10.06
N PRO A 147 -20.98 25.02 11.12
CA PRO A 147 -20.28 24.86 12.40
C PRO A 147 -19.20 23.75 12.39
N LEU A 148 -19.12 22.97 11.32
CA LEU A 148 -18.22 21.83 11.22
C LEU A 148 -17.17 22.08 10.11
N ALA A 149 -15.94 21.63 10.35
CA ALA A 149 -14.86 21.62 9.37
C ALA A 149 -14.10 20.29 9.49
N GLY A 150 -13.62 19.74 8.39
CA GLY A 150 -12.88 18.49 8.34
C GLY A 150 -11.78 18.53 7.29
N ILE A 151 -10.73 17.78 7.53
CA ILE A 151 -9.63 17.56 6.62
C ILE A 151 -9.16 16.10 6.75
N ASN A 152 -8.87 15.48 5.63
CA ASN A 152 -8.22 14.16 5.58
C ASN A 152 -6.98 14.31 4.71
N ILE A 153 -5.83 13.88 5.22
CA ILE A 153 -4.54 13.94 4.54
C ILE A 153 -3.97 12.52 4.53
N PRO A 154 -4.15 11.79 3.43
CA PRO A 154 -3.64 10.43 3.33
C PRO A 154 -2.12 10.38 3.48
N ALA A 155 -1.61 9.45 4.29
CA ALA A 155 -0.18 9.17 4.39
C ALA A 155 0.36 8.49 3.12
N LYS A 156 -0.53 7.84 2.36
CA LYS A 156 -0.28 7.25 1.05
C LYS A 156 -1.27 7.81 0.03
N VAL A 157 -1.37 7.16 -1.12
CA VAL A 157 -2.29 7.57 -2.19
C VAL A 157 -3.76 7.35 -1.79
N VAL A 158 -4.03 6.34 -0.98
CA VAL A 158 -5.37 5.98 -0.47
C VAL A 158 -5.38 5.99 1.05
N SER A 159 -6.52 6.38 1.64
CA SER A 159 -6.73 6.50 3.09
C SER A 159 -7.63 5.40 3.64
N GLY A 160 -7.38 4.99 4.90
CA GLY A 160 -8.32 4.23 5.71
C GLY A 160 -9.36 5.13 6.39
N ASP A 161 -9.05 6.40 6.57
CA ASP A 161 -9.85 7.34 7.31
C ASP A 161 -10.89 8.05 6.46
N PHE A 162 -12.02 8.41 7.08
CA PHE A 162 -13.01 9.29 6.46
C PHE A 162 -13.78 10.09 7.49
N TYR A 163 -14.37 11.19 7.01
CA TYR A 163 -15.33 11.99 7.75
C TYR A 163 -16.52 12.35 6.86
N ASN A 164 -17.68 12.60 7.48
CA ASN A 164 -18.86 13.08 6.78
C ASN A 164 -19.59 14.16 7.58
N PHE A 165 -20.28 15.06 6.87
CA PHE A 165 -21.14 16.09 7.42
C PHE A 165 -22.53 16.04 6.83
N ASN A 166 -23.54 16.14 7.68
CA ASN A 166 -24.96 16.11 7.33
C ASN A 166 -25.64 17.37 7.90
N ASP A 167 -26.24 18.18 7.04
CA ASP A 167 -27.18 19.21 7.50
C ASP A 167 -28.54 18.53 7.70
N LEU A 168 -28.98 18.41 8.94
CA LEU A 168 -30.23 17.73 9.31
C LEU A 168 -31.42 18.71 9.32
N GLY A 169 -31.18 19.99 9.03
CA GLY A 169 -32.15 21.04 9.14
C GLY A 169 -32.43 21.50 10.57
N ASN A 170 -33.21 22.56 10.72
CA ASN A 170 -33.63 23.10 12.02
C ASN A 170 -32.47 23.36 12.99
N GLY A 171 -31.30 23.75 12.50
CA GLY A 171 -30.10 24.02 13.32
C GLY A 171 -29.43 22.79 13.90
N LYS A 172 -29.69 21.59 13.33
CA LYS A 172 -29.03 20.35 13.68
C LYS A 172 -28.02 19.93 12.62
N PHE A 173 -26.85 19.54 13.06
CA PHE A 173 -25.73 19.17 12.20
C PHE A 173 -25.19 17.81 12.62
N GLY A 174 -25.27 16.83 11.72
CA GLY A 174 -24.70 15.52 11.92
C GLY A 174 -23.26 15.46 11.43
N PHE A 175 -22.43 14.64 12.06
CA PHE A 175 -21.07 14.36 11.61
C PHE A 175 -20.64 12.95 11.97
N SER A 176 -19.66 12.47 11.25
CA SER A 176 -18.95 11.23 11.59
C SER A 176 -17.47 11.32 11.27
N VAL A 177 -16.65 10.64 12.06
CA VAL A 177 -15.22 10.40 11.79
C VAL A 177 -14.96 8.91 12.02
N ALA A 178 -14.20 8.30 11.16
CA ALA A 178 -13.89 6.88 11.23
C ALA A 178 -12.48 6.59 10.75
N ASP A 179 -11.87 5.55 11.33
CA ASP A 179 -10.59 4.99 10.95
C ASP A 179 -10.72 3.48 10.78
N VAL A 180 -10.16 2.96 9.70
CA VAL A 180 -10.17 1.54 9.33
C VAL A 180 -8.82 0.91 9.65
N SER A 181 -8.84 -0.12 10.48
CA SER A 181 -7.64 -0.88 10.84
C SER A 181 -6.82 -1.34 9.63
N GLY A 182 -5.50 -1.14 9.69
CA GLY A 182 -4.56 -1.50 8.63
C GLY A 182 -4.36 -0.39 7.60
N LYS A 183 -3.52 -0.63 6.59
CA LYS A 183 -3.10 0.40 5.62
C LYS A 183 -3.17 -0.10 4.19
N GLY A 184 -3.34 0.81 3.25
CA GLY A 184 -3.32 0.55 1.81
C GLY A 184 -4.68 0.10 1.25
N ILE A 185 -4.66 -0.66 0.15
CA ILE A 185 -5.87 -0.95 -0.64
C ILE A 185 -6.97 -1.67 0.17
N LYS A 186 -6.61 -2.57 1.08
CA LYS A 186 -7.63 -3.30 1.87
C LYS A 186 -8.40 -2.39 2.81
N SER A 187 -7.71 -1.52 3.56
CA SER A 187 -8.35 -0.53 4.43
C SER A 187 -9.17 0.47 3.62
N SER A 188 -8.66 0.94 2.48
CA SER A 188 -9.35 1.89 1.62
C SER A 188 -10.66 1.35 1.02
N LEU A 189 -10.72 0.06 0.69
CA LEU A 189 -11.96 -0.59 0.22
C LEU A 189 -13.00 -0.70 1.35
N LEU A 190 -12.59 -1.08 2.56
CA LEU A 190 -13.47 -1.14 3.71
C LEU A 190 -13.96 0.26 4.10
N MET A 191 -13.09 1.28 4.04
CA MET A 191 -13.44 2.67 4.23
C MET A 191 -14.53 3.12 3.24
N SER A 192 -14.35 2.85 1.95
CA SER A 192 -15.32 3.20 0.91
C SER A 192 -16.67 2.54 1.16
N LYS A 193 -16.69 1.27 1.61
CA LYS A 193 -17.90 0.57 2.02
C LYS A 193 -18.55 1.24 3.23
N ALA A 194 -17.80 1.47 4.32
CA ALA A 194 -18.32 2.06 5.55
C ALA A 194 -18.87 3.47 5.30
N SER A 195 -18.16 4.32 4.55
CA SER A 195 -18.59 5.66 4.17
C SER A 195 -19.86 5.65 3.32
N SER A 196 -19.97 4.72 2.35
CA SER A 196 -21.16 4.58 1.51
C SER A 196 -22.37 4.11 2.30
N LEU A 197 -22.21 3.13 3.18
CA LEU A 197 -23.26 2.65 4.08
C LEU A 197 -23.73 3.75 5.02
N TYR A 198 -22.78 4.47 5.66
CA TYR A 198 -23.13 5.62 6.49
C TYR A 198 -23.93 6.67 5.71
N SER A 199 -23.46 7.04 4.52
CA SER A 199 -24.13 8.03 3.67
C SER A 199 -25.55 7.61 3.25
N TYR A 200 -25.79 6.32 3.10
CA TYR A 200 -27.12 5.77 2.82
C TYR A 200 -28.01 5.79 4.04
N LEU A 201 -27.56 5.21 5.17
CA LEU A 201 -28.34 5.04 6.39
C LEU A 201 -28.66 6.38 7.06
N SER A 202 -27.75 7.36 7.00
CA SER A 202 -27.94 8.68 7.60
C SER A 202 -29.05 9.52 6.97
N LYS A 203 -29.57 9.13 5.79
CA LYS A 203 -30.66 9.84 5.11
C LYS A 203 -32.06 9.57 5.69
N THR A 204 -32.26 8.43 6.31
CA THR A 204 -33.60 7.97 6.74
C THR A 204 -33.92 8.32 8.18
N ASN A 205 -32.99 8.11 9.07
CA ASN A 205 -33.12 8.43 10.48
C ASN A 205 -31.74 8.66 11.10
N PHE A 206 -31.48 9.89 11.55
CA PHE A 206 -30.19 10.23 12.10
C PHE A 206 -30.22 10.11 13.65
N SER A 207 -29.96 8.91 14.17
CA SER A 207 -29.62 8.66 15.57
C SER A 207 -28.23 8.06 15.61
N PRO A 208 -27.23 8.68 16.30
CA PRO A 208 -25.86 8.20 16.36
C PRO A 208 -25.73 6.73 16.78
N ALA A 209 -26.42 6.32 17.83
CA ALA A 209 -26.41 4.95 18.34
C ALA A 209 -27.00 3.95 17.34
N ASN A 210 -28.13 4.29 16.75
CA ASN A 210 -28.81 3.42 15.78
C ASN A 210 -27.98 3.27 14.49
N LEU A 211 -27.36 4.35 14.01
CA LEU A 211 -26.48 4.29 12.85
C LEU A 211 -25.28 3.37 13.09
N LEU A 212 -24.60 3.47 14.26
CA LEU A 212 -23.50 2.57 14.61
C LEU A 212 -23.95 1.12 14.70
N THR A 213 -25.13 0.87 15.29
CA THR A 213 -25.70 -0.49 15.42
C THR A 213 -25.95 -1.11 14.04
N GLN A 214 -26.57 -0.35 13.13
CA GLN A 214 -26.86 -0.83 11.77
C GLN A 214 -25.57 -1.03 10.98
N LEU A 215 -24.64 -0.07 11.02
CA LEU A 215 -23.34 -0.17 10.37
C LEU A 215 -22.54 -1.39 10.85
N ASN A 216 -22.54 -1.64 12.17
CA ASN A 216 -21.87 -2.81 12.74
C ASN A 216 -22.44 -4.11 12.19
N ASN A 217 -23.74 -4.26 12.11
CA ASN A 217 -24.38 -5.46 11.59
C ASN A 217 -23.97 -5.71 10.13
N GLU A 218 -24.05 -4.70 9.26
CA GLU A 218 -23.69 -4.78 7.85
C GLU A 218 -22.20 -5.03 7.63
N ILE A 219 -21.36 -4.46 8.48
CA ILE A 219 -19.89 -4.65 8.40
C ILE A 219 -19.53 -6.06 8.88
N CYS A 220 -20.09 -6.54 10.00
CA CYS A 220 -19.79 -7.87 10.54
C CYS A 220 -20.11 -9.00 9.56
N GLU A 221 -21.13 -8.86 8.70
CA GLU A 221 -21.48 -9.88 7.71
C GLU A 221 -20.42 -10.08 6.62
N THR A 222 -19.64 -9.07 6.32
CA THR A 222 -18.80 -9.03 5.10
C THR A 222 -17.35 -8.70 5.35
N ILE A 223 -16.98 -8.38 6.60
CA ILE A 223 -15.61 -7.97 6.92
C ILE A 223 -14.62 -9.14 6.84
N SER A 224 -13.43 -8.87 6.34
CA SER A 224 -12.33 -9.83 6.37
C SER A 224 -11.81 -10.00 7.79
N ARG A 225 -11.41 -11.22 8.15
CA ARG A 225 -10.88 -11.54 9.48
C ARG A 225 -9.72 -10.61 9.88
N GLY A 226 -9.82 -10.06 11.08
CA GLY A 226 -8.78 -9.19 11.66
C GLY A 226 -8.87 -7.72 11.25
N MET A 227 -9.88 -7.32 10.48
CA MET A 227 -10.15 -5.91 10.19
C MET A 227 -11.29 -5.40 11.05
N PHE A 228 -11.30 -4.12 11.35
CA PHE A 228 -12.36 -3.42 12.07
C PHE A 228 -12.38 -1.94 11.68
N VAL A 229 -13.41 -1.23 12.10
CA VAL A 229 -13.54 0.22 11.89
C VAL A 229 -13.82 0.87 13.24
N THR A 230 -13.00 1.82 13.63
CA THR A 230 -13.37 2.73 14.72
C THR A 230 -14.20 3.87 14.17
N MET A 231 -15.25 4.28 14.86
CA MET A 231 -16.14 5.34 14.35
C MET A 231 -16.80 6.11 15.47
N LEU A 232 -16.82 7.44 15.31
CA LEU A 232 -17.61 8.34 16.16
C LEU A 232 -18.66 9.03 15.30
N ILE A 233 -19.90 9.02 15.74
CA ILE A 233 -21.02 9.73 15.11
C ILE A 233 -21.60 10.72 16.13
N GLY A 234 -21.93 11.92 15.69
CA GLY A 234 -22.53 12.94 16.55
C GLY A 234 -23.57 13.81 15.85
N ILE A 235 -24.40 14.43 16.67
CA ILE A 235 -25.34 15.50 16.30
C ILE A 235 -25.04 16.71 17.18
N TYR A 236 -24.78 17.85 16.55
CA TYR A 236 -24.77 19.13 17.22
C TYR A 236 -26.12 19.84 16.99
N ASP A 237 -26.84 20.13 18.07
CA ASP A 237 -28.04 20.96 18.07
C ASP A 237 -27.67 22.39 18.48
N GLN A 238 -27.66 23.30 17.50
CA GLN A 238 -27.28 24.68 17.70
C GLN A 238 -28.32 25.47 18.57
N ASN A 239 -29.58 25.07 18.50
CA ASN A 239 -30.64 25.75 19.25
C ASN A 239 -30.61 25.36 20.74
N LEU A 240 -30.43 24.07 21.03
CA LEU A 240 -30.34 23.55 22.39
C LEU A 240 -28.93 23.70 22.97
N LYS A 241 -27.92 23.92 22.11
CA LYS A 241 -26.49 23.91 22.47
C LYS A 241 -26.10 22.60 23.14
N GLU A 242 -26.54 21.52 22.52
CA GLU A 242 -26.30 20.16 22.95
C GLU A 242 -25.56 19.38 21.88
N LEU A 243 -24.77 18.42 22.34
CA LEU A 243 -24.01 17.51 21.50
C LEU A 243 -24.33 16.08 21.91
N THR A 244 -24.96 15.31 20.99
CA THR A 244 -25.26 13.91 21.19
C THR A 244 -24.24 13.07 20.43
N LEU A 245 -23.53 12.18 21.12
CA LEU A 245 -22.43 11.36 20.62
C LEU A 245 -22.66 9.88 20.83
N SER A 246 -22.16 9.07 19.91
CA SER A 246 -22.00 7.64 20.06
C SER A 246 -20.67 7.22 19.43
N SER A 247 -19.92 6.36 20.12
CA SER A 247 -18.58 5.92 19.68
C SER A 247 -18.49 4.41 19.61
N ALA A 248 -17.89 3.92 18.53
CA ALA A 248 -17.52 2.53 18.30
C ALA A 248 -15.97 2.41 18.34
N GLY A 249 -15.39 2.55 19.53
CA GLY A 249 -13.95 2.39 19.77
C GLY A 249 -13.07 3.43 19.12
N HIS A 250 -13.62 4.59 18.74
CA HIS A 250 -12.85 5.68 18.15
C HIS A 250 -12.07 6.45 19.23
N GLU A 251 -10.95 7.08 18.82
CA GLU A 251 -10.15 7.95 19.69
C GLU A 251 -11.03 8.98 20.43
N PRO A 252 -10.85 9.15 21.75
CA PRO A 252 -11.64 10.09 22.53
C PRO A 252 -11.49 11.51 22.03
N PRO A 253 -12.56 12.18 21.55
CA PRO A 253 -12.47 13.56 21.09
C PRO A 253 -12.08 14.50 22.24
N ILE A 254 -11.33 15.53 21.90
CA ILE A 254 -10.93 16.58 22.83
C ILE A 254 -11.94 17.71 22.76
N ILE A 255 -12.47 18.12 23.90
CA ILE A 255 -13.41 19.24 24.05
C ILE A 255 -12.68 20.38 24.79
N LEU A 256 -12.68 21.56 24.17
CA LEU A 256 -12.19 22.81 24.78
C LEU A 256 -13.40 23.65 25.16
N ASN A 257 -13.56 23.90 26.45
CA ASN A 257 -14.64 24.73 26.97
C ASN A 257 -14.33 26.24 26.94
N GLN A 258 -15.29 27.04 27.32
CA GLN A 258 -15.16 28.51 27.35
C GLN A 258 -14.09 29.01 28.37
N GLN A 259 -13.80 28.25 29.40
CA GLN A 259 -12.78 28.52 30.39
C GLN A 259 -11.36 28.15 29.94
N ASN A 260 -11.21 27.66 28.71
CA ASN A 260 -9.99 27.07 28.14
C ASN A 260 -9.50 25.81 28.85
N GLU A 261 -10.42 25.03 29.39
CA GLU A 261 -10.14 23.75 30.00
C GLU A 261 -10.42 22.64 28.97
N PHE A 262 -9.54 21.66 28.95
CA PHE A 262 -9.68 20.48 28.11
C PHE A 262 -10.37 19.35 28.86
N SER A 263 -11.27 18.67 28.17
CA SER A 263 -11.88 17.42 28.62
C SER A 263 -11.99 16.45 27.45
N ASN A 264 -12.16 15.17 27.76
CA ASN A 264 -12.33 14.14 26.75
C ASN A 264 -13.68 13.45 26.93
N PHE A 265 -14.28 12.99 25.82
CA PHE A 265 -15.44 12.12 25.84
C PHE A 265 -14.94 10.66 25.74
N ASN A 266 -15.06 9.88 26.83
CA ASN A 266 -14.48 8.55 26.96
C ASN A 266 -15.50 7.40 26.81
N GLU A 267 -16.76 7.70 26.53
CA GLU A 267 -17.81 6.68 26.38
C GLU A 267 -17.70 6.04 24.98
N ALA A 268 -17.37 4.75 24.93
CA ALA A 268 -17.25 4.02 23.67
C ALA A 268 -17.70 2.56 23.81
N GLY A 269 -18.33 2.05 22.74
CA GLY A 269 -18.55 0.62 22.52
C GLY A 269 -17.35 -0.01 21.76
N PRO A 270 -17.42 -1.31 21.46
CA PRO A 270 -16.39 -1.98 20.66
C PRO A 270 -16.35 -1.44 19.22
N PRO A 271 -15.19 -1.49 18.53
CA PRO A 271 -15.09 -1.15 17.10
C PRO A 271 -16.07 -1.94 16.24
N LEU A 272 -16.50 -1.34 15.13
CA LEU A 272 -17.39 -2.00 14.16
C LEU A 272 -16.68 -3.20 13.52
N GLY A 273 -17.42 -4.30 13.35
CA GLY A 273 -16.91 -5.52 12.74
C GLY A 273 -16.25 -6.50 13.71
N ILE A 274 -16.16 -6.18 15.02
CA ILE A 274 -15.57 -7.07 16.03
C ILE A 274 -16.63 -7.94 16.69
N VAL A 275 -17.70 -7.33 17.21
CA VAL A 275 -18.76 -8.03 17.95
C VAL A 275 -20.08 -7.88 17.21
N PRO A 276 -20.62 -8.95 16.60
CA PRO A 276 -21.92 -8.88 15.93
C PRO A 276 -23.05 -8.51 16.89
N LYS A 277 -24.06 -7.83 16.37
CA LYS A 277 -25.28 -7.43 17.11
C LYS A 277 -25.00 -6.55 18.33
N THR A 278 -23.90 -5.79 18.32
CA THR A 278 -23.63 -4.79 19.35
C THR A 278 -24.68 -3.69 19.27
N GLU A 279 -25.29 -3.36 20.40
CA GLU A 279 -26.15 -2.18 20.57
C GLU A 279 -25.31 -1.04 21.17
N TYR A 280 -25.14 0.03 20.41
CA TYR A 280 -24.41 1.21 20.85
C TYR A 280 -25.33 2.12 21.65
N LYS A 281 -24.73 2.97 22.50
CA LYS A 281 -25.43 3.96 23.30
C LYS A 281 -25.05 5.36 22.85
N GLU A 282 -25.98 6.29 22.95
CA GLU A 282 -25.72 7.71 22.74
C GLU A 282 -25.76 8.48 24.06
N HIS A 283 -24.92 9.50 24.13
CA HIS A 283 -24.77 10.35 25.31
C HIS A 283 -24.91 11.80 24.88
N THR A 284 -25.76 12.55 25.55
CA THR A 284 -25.95 13.98 25.28
C THR A 284 -25.24 14.80 26.33
N ILE A 285 -24.45 15.76 25.89
CA ILE A 285 -23.71 16.69 26.75
C ILE A 285 -24.05 18.14 26.39
N SER A 286 -23.97 19.04 27.35
CA SER A 286 -24.09 20.48 27.10
C SER A 286 -22.87 20.98 26.34
N PHE A 287 -23.09 21.73 25.25
CA PHE A 287 -22.05 22.18 24.34
C PHE A 287 -22.20 23.67 24.04
N ASN A 288 -22.10 24.48 25.12
CA ASN A 288 -22.23 25.93 25.02
C ASN A 288 -20.87 26.60 24.87
N ASN A 289 -20.67 27.35 23.78
CA ASN A 289 -19.42 28.08 23.48
C ASN A 289 -18.15 27.21 23.64
N SER A 290 -18.26 25.95 23.26
CA SER A 290 -17.18 24.98 23.28
C SER A 290 -16.75 24.61 21.87
N SER A 291 -15.56 24.04 21.72
CA SER A 291 -15.07 23.46 20.48
C SER A 291 -14.71 21.99 20.72
N MET A 292 -15.08 21.10 19.78
CA MET A 292 -14.69 19.70 19.85
C MET A 292 -13.79 19.35 18.67
N TYR A 293 -12.77 18.57 18.94
CA TYR A 293 -11.79 18.07 17.99
C TYR A 293 -11.86 16.56 17.98
N VAL A 294 -12.30 16.01 16.83
CA VAL A 294 -12.30 14.58 16.56
C VAL A 294 -11.14 14.31 15.61
N PHE A 295 -10.37 13.30 15.88
CA PHE A 295 -9.12 13.01 15.16
C PHE A 295 -8.86 11.51 15.17
N THR A 296 -8.02 11.05 14.24
CA THR A 296 -7.51 9.68 14.18
C THR A 296 -6.11 9.61 14.80
N ASP A 297 -5.61 8.42 15.04
CA ASP A 297 -4.29 8.19 15.65
C ASP A 297 -3.13 8.78 14.82
N GLY A 298 -3.33 8.98 13.50
CA GLY A 298 -2.37 9.65 12.62
C GLY A 298 -1.92 11.03 13.11
N ILE A 299 -2.72 11.74 13.93
CA ILE A 299 -2.30 13.00 14.56
C ILE A 299 -1.48 12.76 15.82
N THR A 300 -1.93 11.90 16.72
CA THR A 300 -1.29 11.69 18.02
C THR A 300 -0.04 10.83 17.95
N GLU A 301 0.02 9.90 17.02
CA GLU A 301 1.16 9.00 16.80
C GLU A 301 2.22 9.52 15.81
N ILE A 302 1.99 10.70 15.23
CA ILE A 302 2.99 11.33 14.35
C ILE A 302 4.30 11.57 15.13
N LYS A 303 5.44 11.13 14.54
CA LYS A 303 6.74 11.14 15.22
C LYS A 303 7.66 12.22 14.68
N ASN A 304 8.36 12.86 15.59
CA ASN A 304 9.44 13.78 15.24
C ASN A 304 10.71 13.02 14.78
N THR A 305 11.74 13.75 14.38
CA THR A 305 13.02 13.17 13.92
C THR A 305 13.77 12.41 15.03
N GLN A 306 13.38 12.55 16.30
CA GLN A 306 13.94 11.84 17.45
C GLN A 306 13.11 10.58 17.79
N GLY A 307 11.99 10.35 17.11
CA GLY A 307 11.10 9.22 17.33
C GLY A 307 10.04 9.45 18.42
N GLU A 308 9.92 10.66 18.95
CA GLU A 308 8.94 11.03 19.96
C GLU A 308 7.59 11.35 19.30
N GLU A 309 6.50 10.83 19.85
CA GLU A 309 5.14 11.09 19.38
C GLU A 309 4.65 12.48 19.82
N LEU A 310 3.78 13.08 19.00
CA LEU A 310 3.11 14.34 19.34
C LEU A 310 2.24 14.17 20.60
N GLY A 311 1.48 13.10 20.66
CA GLY A 311 0.55 12.77 21.73
C GLY A 311 -0.60 13.78 21.88
N SER A 312 -1.55 13.47 22.76
CA SER A 312 -2.69 14.34 23.02
C SER A 312 -2.29 15.71 23.58
N THR A 313 -1.28 15.78 24.44
CA THR A 313 -0.80 17.05 25.01
C THR A 313 -0.18 17.96 23.94
N GLY A 314 0.61 17.39 23.03
CA GLY A 314 1.17 18.15 21.90
C GLY A 314 0.08 18.70 20.99
N PHE A 315 -0.94 17.89 20.72
CA PHE A 315 -2.09 18.31 19.92
C PHE A 315 -2.89 19.44 20.61
N GLN A 316 -3.13 19.37 21.92
CA GLN A 316 -3.78 20.43 22.70
C GLN A 316 -3.03 21.76 22.62
N ASN A 317 -1.70 21.75 22.56
CA ASN A 317 -0.90 22.96 22.38
C ASN A 317 -1.18 23.63 21.03
N TYR A 318 -1.33 22.86 19.96
CA TYR A 318 -1.73 23.39 18.65
C TYR A 318 -3.17 23.92 18.65
N ILE A 319 -4.10 23.22 19.30
CA ILE A 319 -5.49 23.70 19.46
C ILE A 319 -5.48 25.07 20.15
N THR A 320 -4.77 25.21 21.25
CA THR A 320 -4.68 26.47 22.00
C THR A 320 -4.14 27.62 21.17
N LYS A 321 -3.13 27.35 20.34
CA LYS A 321 -2.50 28.35 19.46
C LYS A 321 -3.46 28.93 18.43
N PHE A 322 -4.42 28.15 17.96
CA PHE A 322 -5.33 28.53 16.86
C PHE A 322 -6.79 28.72 17.28
N LYS A 323 -7.12 28.63 18.57
CA LYS A 323 -8.50 28.63 19.09
C LYS A 323 -9.35 29.83 18.69
N GLU A 324 -8.74 31.00 18.51
CA GLU A 324 -9.44 32.26 18.15
C GLU A 324 -9.77 32.39 16.64
N LYS A 325 -9.29 31.45 15.82
CA LYS A 325 -9.54 31.48 14.37
C LYS A 325 -10.88 30.83 14.02
N PRO A 326 -11.52 31.22 12.91
CA PRO A 326 -12.66 30.51 12.34
C PRO A 326 -12.34 29.02 12.10
N ASN A 327 -13.36 28.17 12.11
CA ASN A 327 -13.18 26.70 12.08
C ASN A 327 -12.25 26.22 10.96
N ASN A 328 -12.47 26.66 9.72
CA ASN A 328 -11.65 26.25 8.57
C ASN A 328 -10.20 26.77 8.69
N GLU A 329 -9.99 28.02 9.07
CA GLU A 329 -8.65 28.59 9.26
C GLU A 329 -7.93 27.94 10.43
N ARG A 330 -8.66 27.65 11.50
CA ARG A 330 -8.15 26.95 12.69
C ARG A 330 -7.63 25.58 12.32
N LEU A 331 -8.44 24.79 11.63
CA LEU A 331 -8.08 23.44 11.19
C LEU A 331 -6.86 23.46 10.26
N GLN A 332 -6.86 24.32 9.24
CA GLN A 332 -5.72 24.50 8.33
C GLN A 332 -4.46 24.97 9.06
N GLY A 333 -4.60 25.89 10.02
CA GLY A 333 -3.51 26.39 10.82
C GLY A 333 -2.86 25.28 11.68
N ILE A 334 -3.66 24.45 12.33
CA ILE A 334 -3.19 23.32 13.13
C ILE A 334 -2.43 22.34 12.23
N VAL A 335 -3.08 21.85 11.16
CA VAL A 335 -2.52 20.83 10.27
C VAL A 335 -1.24 21.33 9.59
N ASN A 336 -1.24 22.54 9.02
CA ASN A 336 -0.06 23.10 8.37
C ASN A 336 1.12 23.25 9.35
N ASN A 337 0.85 23.62 10.62
CA ASN A 337 1.92 23.71 11.60
C ASN A 337 2.48 22.33 12.00
N ILE A 338 1.65 21.31 12.11
CA ILE A 338 2.08 19.94 12.37
C ILE A 338 2.94 19.44 11.20
N LEU A 339 2.45 19.52 9.97
CA LEU A 339 3.15 19.04 8.79
C LEU A 339 4.45 19.79 8.47
N ASN A 340 4.49 21.11 8.72
CA ASN A 340 5.69 21.93 8.53
C ASN A 340 6.69 21.86 9.71
N SER A 341 6.35 21.14 10.76
CA SER A 341 7.23 20.89 11.89
C SER A 341 8.18 19.72 11.61
N LYS A 342 8.95 19.30 12.63
CA LYS A 342 9.89 18.16 12.53
C LYS A 342 9.20 16.79 12.53
N TYR A 343 7.88 16.74 12.44
CA TYR A 343 7.12 15.49 12.46
C TYR A 343 7.01 14.87 11.06
N ILE A 344 7.05 13.53 11.00
CA ILE A 344 6.96 12.73 9.77
C ILE A 344 5.67 11.94 9.82
N GLN A 345 4.78 12.21 8.85
CA GLN A 345 3.52 11.48 8.70
C GLN A 345 3.79 10.03 8.29
N LYS A 346 3.23 9.08 9.06
CA LYS A 346 3.30 7.64 8.78
C LYS A 346 1.91 6.98 8.70
N ASP A 347 0.88 7.66 9.20
CA ASP A 347 -0.51 7.28 9.17
C ASP A 347 -1.40 8.38 8.62
N ASP A 348 -2.66 8.06 8.29
CA ASP A 348 -3.66 8.95 7.68
C ASP A 348 -4.19 10.04 8.62
#